data_e453700077e92d61c0cde8a365dee1c2
#
_entry.id   e453700077e92d61c0cde8a365dee1c2
#
_cell.length_a   1.000
_cell.length_b   1.000
_cell.length_c   1.000
_cell.angle_alpha   90.00
_cell.angle_beta   90.00
_cell.angle_gamma   90.00
#
_symmetry.space_group_name_H-M   'P 1'
#
loop_
_entity.id
_entity.type
_entity.pdbx_description
1 polymer ?
#
loop_
_entity_poly.entity_id
_entity_poly.type
_entity_poly.pdbx_seq_one_letter_code
_entity_poly.pdbx_strand_id
1 'polypeptide(L)'
;MALNTGPPVFGPYYENHGYQLENYPPGHLVNSNAYVPYPASYCPSAVPQYIPRVLTHTSTPAAVHLQPKSSSGIVFTSRTKKAVCVAISIGVILVGAVIATVFLWKFVKNSCPNSGIECGTSGTCISPTNWCDGISHCPSGEDENHCVRLYGPKFILQIYSSHNKSWYPVCQDDWNDNYGRIACKDMGYNMNSFYSSQGIIDDSGATSYMKLNLSAGNVDLYEKLYNSNVCFSRTVVSLRCIECGTVMKVNRLNRIVGGTNAAPGEWPWQVSLHVQGVHVCGGSIITPEWIVTAAHCVEEPLSNPRYWTAFAGILRQSVMFYGSGYKVQKIISHPSYDSNTKNNDVALIKLQTPFTFNDKIRPVCLPNPGMMFEPTQSCWISGWGSTHEKGKTSDILNAVMVPIIEPWKCNSRYVYNNMITPAMICAGYLRGKIDSCQGDSGGPLVTEKNSVWWLVGDTSWGSGCAKANRPGVYGNLTVFTDWIYQQMQANK
;
A
#
# COMPACT_ATOMS: atom_id res chain seq x y z
N MET A 1 -40.53 23.37 31.32
CA MET A 1 -39.31 22.68 31.77
C MET A 1 -38.47 22.38 30.54
N ALA A 2 -37.45 23.19 30.27
CA ALA A 2 -36.56 23.05 29.13
C ALA A 2 -35.42 22.12 29.55
N LEU A 3 -35.30 20.97 28.87
CA LEU A 3 -34.17 20.05 29.02
C LEU A 3 -33.01 20.58 28.19
N ASN A 4 -31.97 20.99 28.89
CA ASN A 4 -30.71 21.46 28.38
C ASN A 4 -29.90 20.24 27.94
N THR A 5 -29.84 19.94 26.62
CA THR A 5 -28.97 18.93 26.07
C THR A 5 -27.67 19.59 25.64
N GLY A 6 -26.70 19.63 26.54
CA GLY A 6 -25.31 19.93 26.17
C GLY A 6 -24.74 18.84 25.19
N PRO A 7 -23.75 19.19 24.38
CA PRO A 7 -23.13 18.22 23.49
C PRO A 7 -22.48 17.08 24.29
N PRO A 8 -22.47 15.85 23.78
CA PRO A 8 -21.85 14.72 24.46
C PRO A 8 -20.34 14.98 24.66
N VAL A 9 -19.92 14.86 25.90
CA VAL A 9 -18.51 14.92 26.29
C VAL A 9 -17.86 13.64 25.73
N PHE A 10 -17.12 13.76 24.65
CA PHE A 10 -16.31 12.67 24.13
C PHE A 10 -15.20 12.35 25.13
N GLY A 11 -15.20 11.14 25.68
CA GLY A 11 -14.08 10.62 26.44
C GLY A 11 -12.82 10.51 25.56
N PRO A 12 -11.62 10.49 26.15
CA PRO A 12 -10.39 10.47 25.38
C PRO A 12 -10.34 9.23 24.49
N TYR A 13 -10.38 9.46 23.18
CA TYR A 13 -10.10 8.43 22.17
C TYR A 13 -8.66 7.98 22.33
N TYR A 14 -8.47 6.69 22.28
CA TYR A 14 -7.17 6.11 22.10
C TYR A 14 -6.89 6.09 20.60
N GLU A 15 -6.15 7.06 20.12
CA GLU A 15 -5.53 7.00 18.82
C GLU A 15 -4.32 6.06 18.91
N ASN A 16 -4.23 5.10 17.99
CA ASN A 16 -3.01 4.34 17.76
C ASN A 16 -2.00 5.28 17.09
N HIS A 17 -1.48 6.27 17.82
CA HIS A 17 -0.43 7.13 17.31
C HIS A 17 0.82 6.28 17.13
N GLY A 18 1.15 6.00 15.90
CA GLY A 18 2.54 5.67 15.54
C GLY A 18 3.41 6.79 16.09
N TYR A 19 4.48 6.45 16.79
CA TYR A 19 5.39 7.30 17.54
C TYR A 19 5.45 8.74 17.05
N GLN A 20 5.01 9.70 17.87
CA GLN A 20 5.43 11.08 17.74
C GLN A 20 6.93 11.11 18.12
N LEU A 21 7.75 11.62 17.21
CA LEU A 21 9.14 11.95 17.48
C LEU A 21 9.16 13.04 18.56
N GLU A 22 9.34 12.66 19.80
CA GLU A 22 9.63 13.63 20.86
C GLU A 22 10.97 14.29 20.54
N ASN A 23 10.94 15.61 20.41
CA ASN A 23 12.12 16.46 20.31
C ASN A 23 12.94 16.33 21.60
N TYR A 24 14.08 15.68 21.52
CA TYR A 24 15.09 15.72 22.59
C TYR A 24 15.79 17.07 22.57
N PRO A 25 15.82 17.82 23.69
CA PRO A 25 16.68 18.99 23.81
C PRO A 25 18.14 18.55 23.92
N PRO A 26 19.10 19.31 23.37
CA PRO A 26 20.53 18.98 23.48
C PRO A 26 21.07 19.33 24.84
N GLY A 27 21.75 18.38 25.49
CA GLY A 27 22.75 18.67 26.50
C GLY A 27 22.44 18.22 27.91
N HIS A 28 23.04 17.10 28.31
CA HIS A 28 23.84 17.04 29.55
C HIS A 28 24.68 15.75 29.55
N LEU A 29 26.00 15.95 29.47
CA LEU A 29 27.01 14.94 29.74
C LEU A 29 26.98 14.57 31.24
N VAL A 30 26.77 13.30 31.56
CA VAL A 30 27.15 12.74 32.86
C VAL A 30 28.08 11.57 32.64
N ASN A 31 29.29 11.80 33.13
CA ASN A 31 30.42 10.90 33.18
C ASN A 31 30.21 9.87 34.32
N SER A 32 30.34 8.57 34.05
CA SER A 32 30.65 7.61 35.09
C SER A 32 31.42 6.42 34.52
N ASN A 33 32.70 6.39 34.88
CA ASN A 33 33.65 5.29 34.72
C ASN A 33 33.19 4.03 35.44
N ALA A 34 33.24 2.89 34.75
CA ALA A 34 33.53 1.60 35.37
C ALA A 34 34.23 0.71 34.35
N TYR A 35 35.50 0.50 34.60
CA TYR A 35 36.45 -0.32 33.86
C TYR A 35 36.38 -1.76 34.35
N VAL A 36 36.27 -2.76 33.45
CA VAL A 36 36.76 -4.12 33.70
C VAL A 36 37.37 -4.64 32.39
N PRO A 37 38.63 -5.13 32.40
CA PRO A 37 39.37 -5.53 31.21
C PRO A 37 39.28 -7.04 30.93
N TYR A 38 39.28 -7.45 29.67
CA TYR A 38 39.75 -8.78 29.22
C TYR A 38 40.53 -8.67 27.90
N PRO A 39 41.42 -9.65 27.56
CA PRO A 39 42.75 -9.36 27.05
C PRO A 39 42.90 -9.41 25.54
N ALA A 40 43.99 -8.75 25.14
CA ALA A 40 44.47 -8.65 23.78
C ALA A 40 45.02 -9.97 23.23
N SER A 41 44.86 -10.23 21.93
CA SER A 41 45.87 -10.89 21.10
C SER A 41 45.65 -10.67 19.61
N TYR A 42 46.72 -10.17 19.00
CA TYR A 42 47.19 -10.22 17.61
C TYR A 42 46.64 -9.24 16.60
N CYS A 43 47.42 -8.18 16.38
CA CYS A 43 47.74 -7.55 15.08
C CYS A 43 48.81 -8.37 14.32
N PRO A 44 48.93 -8.23 12.97
CA PRO A 44 49.77 -7.15 12.46
C PRO A 44 49.33 -6.46 11.14
N SER A 45 49.59 -5.13 11.07
CA SER A 45 50.37 -4.35 10.08
C SER A 45 49.88 -4.36 8.62
N ALA A 46 49.63 -3.26 7.95
CA ALA A 46 50.48 -2.12 7.65
C ALA A 46 49.67 -1.01 6.96
N VAL A 47 49.87 0.22 7.39
CA VAL A 47 49.43 1.45 6.71
C VAL A 47 50.64 2.06 6.01
N PRO A 48 50.58 2.46 4.72
CA PRO A 48 51.66 3.25 4.12
C PRO A 48 51.50 4.73 4.48
N GLN A 49 52.50 5.28 5.13
CA GLN A 49 52.65 6.71 5.34
C GLN A 49 53.06 7.43 4.06
N TYR A 50 52.35 8.50 3.74
CA TYR A 50 52.72 9.45 2.71
C TYR A 50 53.69 10.50 3.27
N ILE A 51 54.95 10.60 2.71
CA ILE A 51 55.96 11.61 3.04
C ILE A 51 55.99 12.63 1.92
N PRO A 52 55.80 13.93 2.15
CA PRO A 52 56.00 14.96 1.13
C PRO A 52 57.51 15.25 0.94
N ARG A 53 57.99 15.15 -0.29
CA ARG A 53 59.34 15.59 -0.68
C ARG A 53 59.32 17.09 -0.98
N VAL A 54 60.15 17.80 -0.22
CA VAL A 54 60.61 19.16 -0.52
C VAL A 54 61.74 19.07 -1.57
N LEU A 55 61.65 19.79 -2.66
CA LEU A 55 62.74 20.00 -3.63
C LEU A 55 63.22 21.44 -3.51
N THR A 56 64.46 21.56 -3.11
CA THR A 56 65.27 22.79 -3.10
C THR A 56 65.82 23.13 -4.48
N HIS A 57 65.93 24.42 -4.71
CA HIS A 57 66.47 25.08 -5.92
C HIS A 57 67.93 24.77 -6.21
N THR A 58 68.30 24.73 -7.50
CA THR A 58 69.56 25.33 -7.98
C THR A 58 69.48 25.68 -9.48
N SER A 59 69.70 26.98 -9.70
CA SER A 59 70.40 27.72 -10.79
C SER A 59 70.32 27.34 -12.28
N THR A 60 69.98 28.39 -13.02
CA THR A 60 70.13 28.72 -14.43
C THR A 60 71.51 28.43 -15.04
N PRO A 61 71.69 28.38 -16.44
CA PRO A 61 71.40 29.47 -17.31
C PRO A 61 71.03 29.14 -18.79
N ALA A 62 70.72 30.20 -19.52
CA ALA A 62 70.91 30.51 -20.91
C ALA A 62 69.68 30.62 -21.82
N ALA A 63 69.55 31.85 -22.27
CA ALA A 63 68.50 32.36 -23.21
C ALA A 63 68.62 31.78 -24.61
N VAL A 64 67.50 31.51 -25.24
CA VAL A 64 67.34 31.56 -26.71
C VAL A 64 66.11 32.39 -27.02
N HIS A 65 66.35 33.45 -27.75
CA HIS A 65 65.37 34.39 -28.29
C HIS A 65 64.51 33.69 -29.34
N LEU A 66 63.20 33.62 -29.16
CA LEU A 66 62.24 33.43 -30.25
C LEU A 66 61.12 34.47 -30.07
N GLN A 67 60.92 35.25 -31.11
CA GLN A 67 59.89 36.30 -31.18
C GLN A 67 58.48 35.74 -31.08
N PRO A 68 57.55 36.45 -30.43
CA PRO A 68 56.13 36.01 -30.38
C PRO A 68 55.39 36.45 -31.62
N LYS A 69 54.72 35.51 -32.26
CA LYS A 69 53.64 35.80 -33.21
C LYS A 69 52.48 36.46 -32.47
N SER A 70 52.11 37.62 -32.95
CA SER A 70 50.93 38.33 -32.44
C SER A 70 49.65 37.58 -32.78
N SER A 71 49.00 37.04 -31.79
CA SER A 71 47.58 36.65 -31.84
C SER A 71 46.77 37.85 -31.38
N SER A 72 45.94 38.42 -32.23
CA SER A 72 45.00 39.48 -31.92
C SER A 72 43.92 38.98 -30.96
N GLY A 73 44.22 38.95 -29.66
CA GLY A 73 43.25 38.73 -28.61
C GLY A 73 42.44 39.99 -28.37
N ILE A 74 41.12 39.92 -28.50
CA ILE A 74 40.20 40.96 -28.14
C ILE A 74 40.36 41.24 -26.64
N VAL A 75 40.99 42.39 -26.31
CA VAL A 75 41.17 42.82 -24.92
C VAL A 75 39.86 43.44 -24.43
N PHE A 76 39.06 42.65 -23.70
CA PHE A 76 37.89 43.19 -23.02
C PHE A 76 38.30 44.06 -21.83
N THR A 77 37.82 45.29 -21.82
CA THR A 77 37.99 46.20 -20.68
C THR A 77 37.26 45.64 -19.44
N SER A 78 37.67 46.08 -18.24
CA SER A 78 37.04 45.59 -16.98
C SER A 78 35.52 45.82 -16.93
N ARG A 79 35.01 46.85 -17.60
CA ARG A 79 33.56 47.13 -17.73
C ARG A 79 32.86 46.13 -18.63
N THR A 80 33.46 45.76 -19.78
CA THR A 80 32.87 44.75 -20.69
C THR A 80 32.89 43.37 -20.10
N LYS A 81 33.90 42.95 -19.33
CA LYS A 81 33.93 41.67 -18.60
C LYS A 81 32.80 41.59 -17.58
N LYS A 82 32.56 42.67 -16.79
CA LYS A 82 31.43 42.72 -15.86
C LYS A 82 30.07 42.63 -16.55
N ALA A 83 29.89 43.34 -17.69
CA ALA A 83 28.65 43.29 -18.44
C ALA A 83 28.39 41.86 -19.03
N VAL A 84 29.40 41.18 -19.54
CA VAL A 84 29.29 39.82 -20.04
C VAL A 84 28.98 38.83 -18.92
N CYS A 85 29.62 38.95 -17.75
CA CYS A 85 29.28 38.08 -16.59
C CYS A 85 27.84 38.31 -16.14
N VAL A 86 27.36 39.56 -16.06
CA VAL A 86 25.97 39.87 -15.70
C VAL A 86 24.99 39.29 -16.73
N ALA A 87 25.28 39.42 -18.03
CA ALA A 87 24.44 38.87 -19.09
C ALA A 87 24.38 37.32 -19.04
N ILE A 88 25.49 36.66 -18.77
CA ILE A 88 25.53 35.20 -18.58
C ILE A 88 24.72 34.79 -17.34
N SER A 89 24.89 35.51 -16.23
CA SER A 89 24.14 35.24 -14.99
C SER A 89 22.62 35.38 -15.19
N ILE A 90 22.18 36.43 -15.88
CA ILE A 90 20.77 36.62 -16.24
C ILE A 90 20.29 35.50 -17.16
N GLY A 91 21.08 35.09 -18.16
CA GLY A 91 20.76 33.97 -19.04
C GLY A 91 20.57 32.65 -18.28
N VAL A 92 21.45 32.35 -17.34
CA VAL A 92 21.35 31.14 -16.50
C VAL A 92 20.11 31.17 -15.61
N ILE A 93 19.77 32.33 -15.01
CA ILE A 93 18.56 32.51 -14.20
C ILE A 93 17.31 32.34 -15.05
N LEU A 94 17.26 32.90 -16.26
CA LEU A 94 16.12 32.76 -17.18
C LEU A 94 15.93 31.29 -17.62
N VAL A 95 17.01 30.62 -17.99
CA VAL A 95 16.97 29.15 -18.32
C VAL A 95 16.51 28.35 -17.12
N GLY A 96 17.04 28.64 -15.92
CA GLY A 96 16.59 28.00 -14.68
C GLY A 96 15.11 28.24 -14.39
N ALA A 97 14.62 29.45 -14.61
CA ALA A 97 13.20 29.78 -14.44
C ALA A 97 12.31 29.05 -15.46
N VAL A 98 12.74 28.95 -16.73
CA VAL A 98 12.00 28.16 -17.74
C VAL A 98 12.00 26.65 -17.41
N ILE A 99 13.12 26.10 -16.98
CA ILE A 99 13.19 24.72 -16.55
C ILE A 99 12.28 24.49 -15.33
N ALA A 100 12.31 25.38 -14.34
CA ALA A 100 11.46 25.29 -13.16
C ALA A 100 9.97 25.42 -13.52
N THR A 101 9.59 26.33 -14.44
CA THR A 101 8.19 26.45 -14.89
C THR A 101 7.73 25.24 -15.68
N VAL A 102 8.58 24.66 -16.54
CA VAL A 102 8.26 23.41 -17.28
C VAL A 102 8.16 22.22 -16.30
N PHE A 103 9.04 22.14 -15.29
CA PHE A 103 8.95 21.13 -14.24
C PHE A 103 7.69 21.29 -13.38
N LEU A 104 7.39 22.51 -12.91
CA LEU A 104 6.16 22.82 -12.19
C LEU A 104 4.92 22.52 -13.04
N TRP A 105 4.92 22.89 -14.31
CA TRP A 105 3.81 22.62 -15.22
C TRP A 105 3.60 21.11 -15.45
N LYS A 106 4.68 20.32 -15.59
CA LYS A 106 4.60 18.85 -15.64
C LYS A 106 4.14 18.25 -14.32
N PHE A 107 4.61 18.75 -13.16
CA PHE A 107 4.20 18.25 -11.85
C PHE A 107 2.76 18.62 -11.49
N VAL A 108 2.30 19.82 -11.83
CA VAL A 108 0.91 20.28 -11.59
C VAL A 108 -0.07 19.59 -12.54
N LYS A 109 0.37 19.15 -13.73
CA LYS A 109 -0.50 18.52 -14.73
C LYS A 109 -0.78 17.02 -14.47
N ASN A 110 -0.07 16.36 -13.54
CA ASN A 110 -0.08 14.90 -13.39
C ASN A 110 -0.77 14.39 -12.13
N SER A 111 -1.72 15.09 -11.54
CA SER A 111 -2.56 14.53 -10.48
C SER A 111 -3.94 15.14 -10.49
N CYS A 112 -4.94 14.28 -10.56
CA CYS A 112 -6.32 14.67 -10.38
C CYS A 112 -6.54 15.26 -8.98
N PRO A 113 -7.15 16.44 -8.85
CA PRO A 113 -7.52 16.98 -7.55
C PRO A 113 -8.54 16.05 -6.87
N ASN A 114 -8.51 16.01 -5.54
CA ASN A 114 -9.44 15.24 -4.71
C ASN A 114 -9.48 13.73 -5.03
N SER A 115 -8.33 13.13 -5.34
CA SER A 115 -8.19 11.69 -5.64
C SER A 115 -9.10 11.19 -6.78
N GLY A 116 -9.42 12.06 -7.73
CA GLY A 116 -10.10 11.68 -8.97
C GLY A 116 -9.27 10.68 -9.77
N ILE A 117 -9.91 9.97 -10.66
CA ILE A 117 -9.30 9.03 -11.60
C ILE A 117 -9.02 9.80 -12.90
N GLU A 118 -7.79 9.71 -13.41
CA GLU A 118 -7.42 10.30 -14.68
C GLU A 118 -7.84 9.39 -15.83
N CYS A 119 -8.58 9.94 -16.80
CA CYS A 119 -9.02 9.25 -18.00
C CYS A 119 -7.86 9.06 -18.98
N GLY A 120 -7.22 7.89 -18.99
CA GLY A 120 -6.16 7.54 -19.93
C GLY A 120 -5.10 8.66 -20.04
N THR A 121 -4.85 9.12 -21.26
CA THR A 121 -3.89 10.20 -21.57
C THR A 121 -4.54 11.57 -21.74
N SER A 122 -5.86 11.68 -21.55
CA SER A 122 -6.61 12.92 -21.85
C SER A 122 -6.40 14.03 -20.83
N GLY A 123 -5.92 13.68 -19.62
CA GLY A 123 -5.81 14.61 -18.49
C GLY A 123 -7.16 15.00 -17.88
N THR A 124 -8.26 14.40 -18.33
CA THR A 124 -9.59 14.56 -17.73
C THR A 124 -9.66 13.76 -16.44
N CYS A 125 -10.16 14.38 -15.37
CA CYS A 125 -10.31 13.74 -14.09
C CYS A 125 -11.79 13.50 -13.79
N ILE A 126 -12.14 12.29 -13.38
CA ILE A 126 -13.50 11.92 -12.96
C ILE A 126 -13.54 11.48 -11.51
N SER A 127 -14.70 11.55 -10.88
CA SER A 127 -14.90 11.00 -9.55
C SER A 127 -14.80 9.46 -9.59
N PRO A 128 -14.25 8.80 -8.56
CA PRO A 128 -14.31 7.33 -8.44
C PRO A 128 -15.72 6.75 -8.53
N THR A 129 -16.74 7.50 -8.13
CA THR A 129 -18.16 7.10 -8.25
C THR A 129 -18.68 7.06 -9.67
N ASN A 130 -17.96 7.68 -10.60
CA ASN A 130 -18.33 7.74 -12.04
C ASN A 130 -17.61 6.65 -12.85
N TRP A 131 -16.90 5.76 -12.19
CA TRP A 131 -16.26 4.61 -12.83
C TRP A 131 -17.21 3.43 -12.82
N CYS A 132 -17.55 2.90 -14.01
CA CYS A 132 -18.51 1.80 -14.18
C CYS A 132 -19.93 2.15 -13.65
N ASP A 133 -20.41 3.37 -13.85
CA ASP A 133 -21.76 3.79 -13.48
C ASP A 133 -22.78 3.74 -14.64
N GLY A 134 -22.30 3.37 -15.82
CA GLY A 134 -23.10 3.27 -17.06
C GLY A 134 -23.26 4.60 -17.79
N ILE A 135 -22.45 5.61 -17.44
CA ILE A 135 -22.42 6.92 -18.10
C ILE A 135 -20.97 7.24 -18.44
N SER A 136 -20.66 7.38 -19.73
CA SER A 136 -19.29 7.75 -20.13
C SER A 136 -18.97 9.19 -19.70
N HIS A 137 -18.03 9.32 -18.78
CA HIS A 137 -17.49 10.60 -18.29
C HIS A 137 -16.09 10.86 -18.85
N CYS A 138 -15.36 9.82 -19.24
CA CYS A 138 -14.09 9.93 -19.94
C CYS A 138 -14.29 10.16 -21.44
N PRO A 139 -13.44 11.02 -22.09
CA PRO A 139 -13.58 11.32 -23.53
C PRO A 139 -13.56 10.09 -24.45
N SER A 140 -12.82 9.04 -24.09
CA SER A 140 -12.72 7.79 -24.85
C SER A 140 -13.53 6.65 -24.23
N GLY A 141 -14.32 6.95 -23.18
CA GLY A 141 -15.16 5.96 -22.49
C GLY A 141 -14.41 4.92 -21.66
N GLU A 142 -13.17 5.21 -21.25
CA GLU A 142 -12.35 4.27 -20.47
C GLU A 142 -12.99 3.91 -19.14
N ASP A 143 -13.77 4.81 -18.57
CA ASP A 143 -14.55 4.62 -17.34
C ASP A 143 -15.62 3.52 -17.45
N GLU A 144 -16.09 3.23 -18.68
CA GLU A 144 -17.11 2.23 -18.93
C GLU A 144 -16.58 1.01 -19.71
N ASN A 145 -15.41 1.12 -20.34
CA ASN A 145 -14.90 0.11 -21.25
C ASN A 145 -14.03 -0.96 -20.57
N HIS A 146 -13.51 -0.69 -19.37
CA HIS A 146 -12.67 -1.63 -18.62
C HIS A 146 -13.33 -2.11 -17.33
N CYS A 147 -14.64 -2.20 -17.35
CA CYS A 147 -15.44 -2.62 -16.20
C CYS A 147 -15.43 -4.13 -16.05
N VAL A 148 -14.38 -4.64 -15.44
CA VAL A 148 -14.10 -6.04 -15.19
C VAL A 148 -13.96 -6.27 -13.69
N ARG A 149 -14.60 -7.31 -13.15
CA ARG A 149 -14.41 -7.68 -11.73
C ARG A 149 -14.45 -9.20 -11.53
N LEU A 150 -13.92 -9.64 -10.40
CA LEU A 150 -14.13 -10.98 -9.88
C LEU A 150 -15.29 -10.95 -8.87
N TYR A 151 -16.13 -11.96 -8.87
CA TYR A 151 -17.32 -12.02 -8.01
C TYR A 151 -17.31 -13.28 -7.13
N GLY A 152 -17.62 -13.10 -5.86
CA GLY A 152 -17.80 -14.16 -4.89
C GLY A 152 -16.53 -14.97 -4.59
N PRO A 153 -16.63 -15.99 -3.72
CA PRO A 153 -15.48 -16.78 -3.26
C PRO A 153 -14.96 -17.75 -4.33
N LYS A 154 -15.66 -17.92 -5.43
CA LYS A 154 -15.26 -18.73 -6.57
C LYS A 154 -14.54 -17.95 -7.66
N PHE A 155 -14.29 -16.64 -7.48
CA PHE A 155 -13.61 -15.76 -8.43
C PHE A 155 -14.27 -15.74 -9.83
N ILE A 156 -15.61 -15.68 -9.87
CA ILE A 156 -16.36 -15.62 -11.15
C ILE A 156 -16.02 -14.31 -11.85
N LEU A 157 -15.52 -14.39 -13.07
CA LEU A 157 -15.27 -13.22 -13.90
C LEU A 157 -16.60 -12.62 -14.34
N GLN A 158 -16.80 -11.34 -14.08
CA GLN A 158 -17.95 -10.56 -14.52
C GLN A 158 -17.50 -9.32 -15.30
N ILE A 159 -18.26 -8.99 -16.32
CA ILE A 159 -18.09 -7.79 -17.13
C ILE A 159 -19.38 -6.95 -17.00
N TYR A 160 -19.21 -5.65 -16.84
CA TYR A 160 -20.31 -4.71 -16.81
C TYR A 160 -20.82 -4.44 -18.23
N SER A 161 -22.13 -4.49 -18.42
CA SER A 161 -22.77 -4.09 -19.66
C SER A 161 -23.40 -2.71 -19.47
N SER A 162 -22.84 -1.68 -20.08
CA SER A 162 -23.38 -0.32 -20.07
C SER A 162 -24.79 -0.24 -20.67
N HIS A 163 -25.09 -1.10 -21.68
CA HIS A 163 -26.40 -1.18 -22.28
C HIS A 163 -27.49 -1.64 -21.29
N ASN A 164 -27.20 -2.68 -20.50
CA ASN A 164 -28.17 -3.26 -19.56
C ASN A 164 -27.94 -2.74 -18.12
N LYS A 165 -26.92 -1.92 -17.89
CA LYS A 165 -26.52 -1.38 -16.58
C LYS A 165 -26.39 -2.47 -15.51
N SER A 166 -25.76 -3.59 -15.86
CA SER A 166 -25.62 -4.75 -14.98
C SER A 166 -24.36 -5.54 -15.24
N TRP A 167 -23.94 -6.30 -14.23
CA TRP A 167 -22.80 -7.21 -14.28
C TRP A 167 -23.22 -8.60 -14.70
N TYR A 168 -22.55 -9.17 -15.70
CA TYR A 168 -22.83 -10.49 -16.23
C TYR A 168 -21.63 -11.41 -16.13
N PRO A 169 -21.80 -12.67 -15.72
CA PRO A 169 -20.72 -13.65 -15.71
C PRO A 169 -20.27 -13.96 -17.13
N VAL A 170 -18.98 -14.21 -17.30
CA VAL A 170 -18.41 -14.59 -18.60
C VAL A 170 -18.58 -16.09 -18.81
N CYS A 171 -19.23 -16.47 -19.92
CA CYS A 171 -19.36 -17.86 -20.34
C CYS A 171 -18.00 -18.44 -20.73
N GLN A 172 -17.75 -19.70 -20.36
CA GLN A 172 -16.48 -20.40 -20.68
C GLN A 172 -16.34 -20.74 -22.17
N ASP A 173 -17.44 -20.71 -22.97
CA ASP A 173 -17.38 -21.02 -24.40
C ASP A 173 -16.32 -20.14 -25.08
N ASP A 174 -15.40 -20.78 -25.81
CA ASP A 174 -14.32 -20.12 -26.56
C ASP A 174 -13.29 -19.31 -25.70
N TRP A 175 -13.39 -19.37 -24.38
CA TRP A 175 -12.47 -18.68 -23.48
C TRP A 175 -11.10 -19.36 -23.43
N ASN A 176 -10.03 -18.56 -23.32
CA ASN A 176 -8.67 -19.06 -23.12
C ASN A 176 -7.86 -18.15 -22.19
N ASP A 177 -6.68 -18.59 -21.79
CA ASP A 177 -5.81 -17.89 -20.84
C ASP A 177 -5.34 -16.52 -21.33
N ASN A 178 -5.27 -16.26 -22.65
CA ASN A 178 -4.89 -14.94 -23.15
C ASN A 178 -5.95 -13.89 -22.79
N TYR A 179 -7.23 -14.23 -22.90
CA TYR A 179 -8.31 -13.35 -22.46
C TYR A 179 -8.28 -13.18 -20.93
N GLY A 180 -7.94 -14.23 -20.18
CA GLY A 180 -7.74 -14.16 -18.75
C GLY A 180 -6.62 -13.17 -18.36
N ARG A 181 -5.51 -13.19 -19.08
CA ARG A 181 -4.40 -12.22 -18.85
C ARG A 181 -4.80 -10.78 -19.15
N ILE A 182 -5.60 -10.57 -20.21
CA ILE A 182 -6.13 -9.24 -20.57
C ILE A 182 -7.08 -8.77 -19.48
N ALA A 183 -8.03 -9.59 -19.05
CA ALA A 183 -8.96 -9.24 -17.97
C ALA A 183 -8.23 -8.89 -16.65
N CYS A 184 -7.17 -9.64 -16.32
CA CYS A 184 -6.33 -9.30 -15.16
C CYS A 184 -5.61 -7.96 -15.30
N LYS A 185 -5.11 -7.65 -16.51
CA LYS A 185 -4.52 -6.34 -16.82
C LYS A 185 -5.55 -5.22 -16.66
N ASP A 186 -6.79 -5.44 -17.12
CA ASP A 186 -7.86 -4.46 -16.99
C ASP A 186 -8.21 -4.18 -15.53
N MET A 187 -8.12 -5.16 -14.64
CA MET A 187 -8.25 -4.99 -13.20
C MET A 187 -6.99 -4.40 -12.50
N GLY A 188 -5.95 -4.03 -13.24
CA GLY A 188 -4.75 -3.40 -12.68
C GLY A 188 -3.64 -4.37 -12.25
N TYR A 189 -3.79 -5.67 -12.50
CA TYR A 189 -2.71 -6.63 -12.27
C TYR A 189 -1.64 -6.59 -13.37
N ASN A 190 -0.42 -6.99 -13.03
CA ASN A 190 0.59 -7.26 -14.05
C ASN A 190 0.19 -8.51 -14.85
N MET A 191 0.31 -8.49 -16.18
CA MET A 191 -0.02 -9.65 -17.04
C MET A 191 0.76 -10.91 -16.66
N ASN A 192 1.96 -10.75 -16.11
CA ASN A 192 2.81 -11.87 -15.68
C ASN A 192 2.36 -12.48 -14.34
N SER A 193 1.48 -11.80 -13.60
CA SER A 193 0.95 -12.34 -12.34
C SER A 193 -0.23 -13.29 -12.52
N PHE A 194 -0.78 -13.41 -13.76
CA PHE A 194 -1.86 -14.33 -14.06
C PHE A 194 -1.58 -15.74 -13.55
N TYR A 195 -2.49 -16.28 -12.76
CA TYR A 195 -2.34 -17.58 -12.15
C TYR A 195 -3.11 -18.68 -12.88
N SER A 196 -4.43 -18.52 -13.06
CA SER A 196 -5.26 -19.53 -13.74
C SER A 196 -6.59 -18.97 -14.21
N SER A 197 -7.15 -19.57 -15.27
CA SER A 197 -8.57 -19.47 -15.59
C SER A 197 -9.14 -20.86 -15.88
N GLN A 198 -10.38 -21.09 -15.43
CA GLN A 198 -11.05 -22.39 -15.60
C GLN A 198 -12.56 -22.21 -15.65
N GLY A 199 -13.25 -23.15 -16.34
CA GLY A 199 -14.71 -23.24 -16.31
C GLY A 199 -15.20 -23.85 -15.01
N ILE A 200 -16.16 -23.20 -14.37
CA ILE A 200 -16.89 -23.74 -13.21
C ILE A 200 -18.39 -23.72 -13.47
N ILE A 201 -19.12 -24.66 -12.87
CA ILE A 201 -20.59 -24.69 -12.98
C ILE A 201 -21.13 -23.39 -12.38
N ASP A 202 -21.97 -22.70 -13.15
CA ASP A 202 -22.69 -21.52 -12.68
C ASP A 202 -23.83 -21.95 -11.75
N ASP A 203 -23.71 -21.61 -10.48
CA ASP A 203 -24.74 -21.79 -9.46
C ASP A 203 -25.42 -20.46 -9.06
N SER A 204 -25.10 -19.36 -9.76
CA SER A 204 -25.67 -18.04 -9.49
C SER A 204 -27.12 -17.87 -9.97
N GLY A 205 -27.61 -18.78 -10.83
CA GLY A 205 -28.90 -18.65 -11.48
C GLY A 205 -28.95 -17.55 -12.54
N ALA A 206 -27.81 -17.17 -13.10
CA ALA A 206 -27.73 -16.17 -14.15
C ALA A 206 -28.53 -16.61 -15.39
N THR A 207 -29.33 -15.70 -15.92
CA THR A 207 -30.13 -15.90 -17.14
C THR A 207 -29.47 -15.30 -18.38
N SER A 208 -28.39 -14.58 -18.21
CA SER A 208 -27.61 -13.92 -19.26
C SER A 208 -26.13 -13.94 -18.94
N TYR A 209 -25.31 -14.02 -19.97
CA TYR A 209 -23.86 -14.19 -19.91
C TYR A 209 -23.19 -13.26 -20.91
N MET A 210 -21.93 -12.91 -20.65
CA MET A 210 -21.05 -12.32 -21.65
C MET A 210 -20.32 -13.43 -22.41
N LYS A 211 -20.38 -13.41 -23.74
CA LYS A 211 -19.75 -14.38 -24.64
C LYS A 211 -18.74 -13.71 -25.56
N LEU A 212 -17.71 -14.45 -25.97
CA LEU A 212 -16.72 -13.99 -26.93
C LEU A 212 -17.29 -14.04 -28.36
N ASN A 213 -17.13 -12.95 -29.09
CA ASN A 213 -17.31 -12.88 -30.52
C ASN A 213 -15.98 -13.15 -31.23
N LEU A 214 -15.78 -14.37 -31.70
CA LEU A 214 -14.54 -14.77 -32.38
C LEU A 214 -14.34 -14.06 -33.73
N SER A 215 -15.43 -13.51 -34.33
CA SER A 215 -15.37 -12.74 -35.57
C SER A 215 -14.92 -11.29 -35.36
N ALA A 216 -14.89 -10.78 -34.10
CA ALA A 216 -14.35 -9.49 -33.79
C ALA A 216 -12.83 -9.50 -33.98
N GLY A 217 -12.31 -8.58 -34.77
CA GLY A 217 -10.90 -8.47 -35.09
C GLY A 217 -9.97 -8.28 -33.87
N ASN A 218 -8.83 -7.65 -34.06
CA ASN A 218 -7.94 -7.33 -32.97
C ASN A 218 -8.40 -6.06 -32.25
N VAL A 219 -9.42 -6.19 -31.40
CA VAL A 219 -10.03 -5.14 -30.59
C VAL A 219 -9.89 -5.49 -29.12
N ASP A 220 -10.17 -4.55 -28.22
CA ASP A 220 -10.11 -4.75 -26.77
C ASP A 220 -11.09 -5.83 -26.29
N LEU A 221 -10.84 -6.40 -25.11
CA LEU A 221 -11.63 -7.53 -24.59
C LEU A 221 -13.11 -7.19 -24.48
N TYR A 222 -13.47 -6.01 -24.01
CA TYR A 222 -14.86 -5.59 -23.83
C TYR A 222 -15.60 -5.46 -25.17
N GLU A 223 -14.92 -5.07 -26.27
CA GLU A 223 -15.49 -4.99 -27.61
C GLU A 223 -15.68 -6.38 -28.24
N LYS A 224 -14.97 -7.39 -27.75
CA LYS A 224 -15.13 -8.79 -28.14
C LYS A 224 -16.28 -9.48 -27.42
N LEU A 225 -16.81 -8.88 -26.37
CA LEU A 225 -17.83 -9.50 -25.53
C LEU A 225 -19.22 -8.97 -25.89
N TYR A 226 -20.19 -9.88 -26.02
CA TYR A 226 -21.56 -9.55 -26.23
C TYR A 226 -22.47 -10.29 -25.25
N ASN A 227 -23.64 -9.72 -24.96
CA ASN A 227 -24.63 -10.35 -24.08
C ASN A 227 -25.35 -11.50 -24.80
N SER A 228 -25.51 -12.63 -24.13
CA SER A 228 -26.16 -13.83 -24.62
C SER A 228 -26.96 -14.54 -23.52
N ASN A 229 -28.15 -14.99 -23.83
CA ASN A 229 -28.94 -15.79 -22.87
C ASN A 229 -28.58 -17.29 -22.91
N VAL A 230 -27.58 -17.67 -23.72
CA VAL A 230 -27.16 -19.07 -23.89
C VAL A 230 -25.65 -19.19 -23.62
N CYS A 231 -25.28 -20.05 -22.68
CA CYS A 231 -23.93 -20.54 -22.47
C CYS A 231 -23.94 -22.05 -22.67
N PHE A 232 -23.38 -22.55 -23.79
CA PHE A 232 -23.51 -23.95 -24.20
C PHE A 232 -22.80 -24.90 -23.23
N SER A 233 -21.64 -24.53 -22.70
CA SER A 233 -20.90 -25.31 -21.69
C SER A 233 -21.61 -25.35 -20.34
N ARG A 234 -22.56 -24.47 -20.08
CA ARG A 234 -23.18 -24.24 -18.76
C ARG A 234 -22.14 -23.94 -17.66
N THR A 235 -20.95 -23.45 -18.05
CA THR A 235 -19.86 -23.10 -17.16
C THR A 235 -19.47 -21.65 -17.38
N VAL A 236 -19.10 -20.98 -16.31
CA VAL A 236 -18.59 -19.61 -16.29
C VAL A 236 -17.12 -19.57 -15.96
N VAL A 237 -16.45 -18.53 -16.38
CA VAL A 237 -15.02 -18.34 -16.14
C VAL A 237 -14.77 -18.01 -14.66
N SER A 238 -14.01 -18.84 -13.99
CA SER A 238 -13.36 -18.54 -12.72
C SER A 238 -11.93 -18.10 -13.03
N LEU A 239 -11.58 -16.87 -12.67
CA LEU A 239 -10.32 -16.24 -13.01
C LEU A 239 -9.54 -15.86 -11.75
N ARG A 240 -8.26 -16.25 -11.69
CA ARG A 240 -7.34 -15.85 -10.64
C ARG A 240 -6.15 -15.11 -11.26
N CYS A 241 -6.07 -13.81 -10.98
CA CYS A 241 -5.01 -12.95 -11.53
C CYS A 241 -3.68 -13.08 -10.78
N ILE A 242 -3.73 -13.63 -9.58
CA ILE A 242 -2.57 -13.86 -8.73
C ILE A 242 -2.81 -15.08 -7.84
N GLU A 243 -1.76 -15.81 -7.51
CA GLU A 243 -1.82 -16.85 -6.48
C GLU A 243 -1.84 -16.18 -5.10
N CYS A 244 -3.04 -15.90 -4.59
CA CYS A 244 -3.23 -15.29 -3.27
C CYS A 244 -3.89 -16.23 -2.26
N GLY A 245 -3.82 -15.88 -0.99
CA GLY A 245 -4.53 -16.56 0.09
C GLY A 245 -4.02 -17.97 0.38
N THR A 246 -2.80 -18.30 0.00
CA THR A 246 -2.17 -19.60 0.26
C THR A 246 -1.10 -19.45 1.34
N VAL A 247 -1.04 -20.42 2.25
CA VAL A 247 -0.01 -20.51 3.30
C VAL A 247 0.68 -21.86 3.22
N MET A 248 1.92 -21.93 3.69
CA MET A 248 2.53 -23.24 3.93
C MET A 248 1.71 -24.04 4.94
N LYS A 249 1.64 -25.36 4.74
CA LYS A 249 1.04 -26.26 5.73
C LYS A 249 1.93 -26.29 6.99
N VAL A 250 1.74 -25.33 7.87
CA VAL A 250 2.29 -25.38 9.22
C VAL A 250 1.37 -26.28 10.03
N ASN A 251 1.94 -27.29 10.73
CA ASN A 251 1.16 -28.12 11.66
C ASN A 251 0.56 -27.23 12.76
N ARG A 252 -0.72 -26.89 12.58
CA ARG A 252 -1.49 -25.97 13.46
C ARG A 252 -1.98 -26.66 14.74
N LEU A 253 -1.25 -27.67 15.24
CA LEU A 253 -1.76 -28.62 16.22
C LEU A 253 -2.05 -28.04 17.62
N ASN A 254 -1.67 -26.81 17.97
CA ASN A 254 -1.98 -26.24 19.31
C ASN A 254 -2.06 -24.71 19.27
N ARG A 255 -3.13 -24.15 18.68
CA ARG A 255 -3.40 -22.72 18.83
C ARG A 255 -4.27 -22.45 20.05
N ILE A 256 -3.66 -21.89 21.08
CA ILE A 256 -4.32 -21.45 22.30
C ILE A 256 -4.91 -20.06 22.08
N VAL A 257 -6.15 -19.85 22.54
CA VAL A 257 -6.79 -18.54 22.63
C VAL A 257 -5.96 -17.66 23.58
N GLY A 258 -5.28 -16.62 23.06
CA GLY A 258 -4.48 -15.72 23.91
C GLY A 258 -3.24 -15.12 23.23
N GLY A 259 -3.05 -15.40 21.93
CA GLY A 259 -1.91 -14.90 21.16
C GLY A 259 -0.68 -15.81 21.26
N THR A 260 -0.07 -16.11 20.12
CA THR A 260 1.14 -16.95 20.04
C THR A 260 2.12 -16.31 19.07
N ASN A 261 3.42 -16.54 19.30
CA ASN A 261 4.44 -16.22 18.33
C ASN A 261 4.16 -16.92 17.00
N ALA A 262 4.21 -16.17 15.90
CA ALA A 262 4.02 -16.72 14.58
C ALA A 262 5.19 -17.63 14.16
N ALA A 263 4.89 -18.68 13.40
CA ALA A 263 5.89 -19.51 12.74
C ALA A 263 6.33 -18.88 11.40
N PRO A 264 7.53 -19.22 10.89
CA PRO A 264 7.97 -18.76 9.56
C PRO A 264 6.98 -19.17 8.47
N GLY A 265 6.54 -18.19 7.63
CA GLY A 265 5.58 -18.43 6.53
C GLY A 265 4.13 -18.66 6.97
N GLU A 266 3.80 -18.46 8.23
CA GLU A 266 2.45 -18.61 8.74
C GLU A 266 1.52 -17.47 8.32
N TRP A 267 2.04 -16.26 8.27
CA TRP A 267 1.36 -15.03 7.83
C TRP A 267 2.18 -14.38 6.72
N PRO A 268 2.24 -14.99 5.52
CA PRO A 268 3.21 -14.58 4.50
C PRO A 268 2.89 -13.22 3.86
N TRP A 269 1.70 -12.70 4.08
CA TRP A 269 1.27 -11.36 3.65
C TRP A 269 1.60 -10.24 4.65
N GLN A 270 2.06 -10.60 5.85
CA GLN A 270 2.35 -9.60 6.87
C GLN A 270 3.54 -8.71 6.48
N VAL A 271 3.32 -7.41 6.55
CA VAL A 271 4.34 -6.38 6.33
C VAL A 271 4.56 -5.58 7.60
N SER A 272 5.81 -5.22 7.86
CA SER A 272 6.20 -4.21 8.84
C SER A 272 6.61 -2.94 8.10
N LEU A 273 5.94 -1.83 8.38
CA LEU A 273 6.18 -0.52 7.77
C LEU A 273 7.03 0.33 8.72
N HIS A 274 8.19 0.74 8.27
CA HIS A 274 9.17 1.47 9.06
C HIS A 274 9.36 2.90 8.56
N VAL A 275 9.48 3.84 9.49
CA VAL A 275 9.96 5.21 9.26
C VAL A 275 11.28 5.37 10.00
N GLN A 276 12.33 5.77 9.28
CA GLN A 276 13.69 5.97 9.86
C GLN A 276 14.22 4.74 10.63
N GLY A 277 13.87 3.52 10.17
CA GLY A 277 14.31 2.28 10.80
C GLY A 277 13.46 1.80 11.97
N VAL A 278 12.41 2.53 12.36
CA VAL A 278 11.48 2.18 13.44
C VAL A 278 10.17 1.66 12.86
N HIS A 279 9.67 0.55 13.39
CA HIS A 279 8.34 0.04 13.08
C HIS A 279 7.27 1.04 13.53
N VAL A 280 6.39 1.40 12.62
CA VAL A 280 5.28 2.35 12.85
C VAL A 280 3.95 1.66 12.72
N CYS A 281 3.77 0.91 11.64
CA CYS A 281 2.51 0.26 11.28
C CYS A 281 2.74 -1.10 10.63
N GLY A 282 1.68 -1.89 10.59
CA GLY A 282 1.58 -3.10 9.78
C GLY A 282 1.05 -2.82 8.39
N GLY A 283 0.97 -3.85 7.58
CA GLY A 283 0.34 -3.83 6.26
C GLY A 283 0.15 -5.24 5.73
N SER A 284 -0.57 -5.34 4.62
CA SER A 284 -0.92 -6.61 3.96
C SER A 284 -0.51 -6.61 2.50
N ILE A 285 0.31 -7.58 2.07
CA ILE A 285 0.66 -7.75 0.65
C ILE A 285 -0.58 -8.20 -0.12
N ILE A 286 -0.96 -7.48 -1.18
CA ILE A 286 -2.05 -7.85 -2.09
C ILE A 286 -1.57 -8.19 -3.50
N THR A 287 -0.44 -7.61 -3.93
CA THR A 287 0.27 -7.94 -5.18
C THR A 287 1.77 -7.83 -4.95
N PRO A 288 2.66 -8.19 -5.92
CA PRO A 288 4.09 -7.97 -5.76
C PRO A 288 4.48 -6.52 -5.49
N GLU A 289 3.70 -5.55 -5.94
CA GLU A 289 4.01 -4.12 -5.84
C GLU A 289 3.15 -3.37 -4.83
N TRP A 290 2.01 -3.95 -4.39
CA TRP A 290 1.03 -3.23 -3.61
C TRP A 290 0.79 -3.82 -2.22
N ILE A 291 0.73 -2.93 -1.24
CA ILE A 291 0.44 -3.22 0.16
C ILE A 291 -0.79 -2.39 0.56
N VAL A 292 -1.74 -3.02 1.27
CA VAL A 292 -2.83 -2.34 1.97
C VAL A 292 -2.38 -2.03 3.39
N THR A 293 -2.67 -0.83 3.86
CA THR A 293 -2.47 -0.37 5.24
C THR A 293 -3.56 0.65 5.61
N ALA A 294 -3.57 1.15 6.84
CA ALA A 294 -4.50 2.20 7.26
C ALA A 294 -4.05 3.60 6.81
N ALA A 295 -5.00 4.49 6.51
CA ALA A 295 -4.69 5.86 6.10
C ALA A 295 -4.07 6.68 7.23
N HIS A 296 -4.47 6.45 8.48
CA HIS A 296 -3.91 7.14 9.64
C HIS A 296 -2.40 6.85 9.84
N CYS A 297 -1.89 5.74 9.32
CA CYS A 297 -0.46 5.42 9.35
C CYS A 297 0.37 6.39 8.50
N VAL A 298 -0.20 6.90 7.43
CA VAL A 298 0.49 7.63 6.37
C VAL A 298 -0.01 9.06 6.20
N GLU A 299 -0.78 9.58 7.17
CA GLU A 299 -1.20 10.98 7.19
C GLU A 299 -0.02 11.91 7.55
N GLU A 300 -0.19 13.24 7.34
CA GLU A 300 0.85 14.20 7.71
C GLU A 300 1.25 14.11 9.19
N PRO A 301 2.55 14.16 9.50
CA PRO A 301 3.69 14.50 8.62
C PRO A 301 4.33 13.30 7.89
N LEU A 302 3.74 12.11 7.95
CA LEU A 302 4.31 10.86 7.42
C LEU A 302 3.88 10.53 5.97
N SER A 303 3.21 11.45 5.27
CA SER A 303 2.69 11.25 3.90
C SER A 303 3.78 11.09 2.83
N ASN A 304 5.04 11.46 3.12
CA ASN A 304 6.12 11.38 2.14
C ASN A 304 6.64 9.93 1.98
N PRO A 305 6.51 9.30 0.80
CA PRO A 305 6.91 7.91 0.57
C PRO A 305 8.41 7.65 0.81
N ARG A 306 9.27 8.68 0.71
CA ARG A 306 10.72 8.55 0.92
C ARG A 306 11.10 8.19 2.36
N TYR A 307 10.23 8.43 3.31
CA TYR A 307 10.46 8.10 4.72
C TYR A 307 10.26 6.61 5.01
N TRP A 308 9.53 5.92 4.13
CA TRP A 308 9.04 4.59 4.38
C TRP A 308 9.90 3.48 3.80
N THR A 309 10.03 2.42 4.57
CA THR A 309 10.62 1.15 4.14
C THR A 309 9.73 0.01 4.62
N ALA A 310 9.38 -0.91 3.72
CA ALA A 310 8.57 -2.08 4.02
C ALA A 310 9.46 -3.31 4.22
N PHE A 311 9.12 -4.14 5.21
CA PHE A 311 9.78 -5.42 5.48
C PHE A 311 8.73 -6.54 5.44
N ALA A 312 9.05 -7.64 4.75
CA ALA A 312 8.20 -8.83 4.63
C ALA A 312 9.01 -10.11 4.82
N GLY A 313 8.34 -11.18 5.24
CA GLY A 313 8.96 -12.50 5.41
C GLY A 313 9.90 -12.63 6.62
N ILE A 314 9.94 -11.63 7.50
CA ILE A 314 10.81 -11.56 8.68
C ILE A 314 9.95 -11.52 9.94
N LEU A 315 10.24 -12.40 10.90
CA LEU A 315 9.44 -12.50 12.13
C LEU A 315 9.90 -11.54 13.25
N ARG A 316 11.18 -11.14 13.25
CA ARG A 316 11.77 -10.34 14.34
C ARG A 316 12.09 -8.93 13.87
N GLN A 317 11.61 -7.91 14.61
CA GLN A 317 11.94 -6.52 14.35
C GLN A 317 13.45 -6.26 14.49
N SER A 318 14.11 -6.89 15.46
CA SER A 318 15.56 -6.78 15.68
C SER A 318 16.37 -7.23 14.45
N VAL A 319 15.87 -8.17 13.65
CA VAL A 319 16.50 -8.60 12.39
C VAL A 319 16.25 -7.58 11.27
N MET A 320 15.08 -6.95 11.23
CA MET A 320 14.73 -5.94 10.22
C MET A 320 15.65 -4.72 10.29
N PHE A 321 16.11 -4.36 11.48
CA PHE A 321 17.02 -3.24 11.69
C PHE A 321 18.30 -3.33 10.85
N TYR A 322 18.80 -4.53 10.58
CA TYR A 322 19.99 -4.78 9.77
C TYR A 322 19.70 -4.99 8.28
N GLY A 323 18.42 -4.99 7.89
CA GLY A 323 17.98 -5.21 6.52
C GLY A 323 17.80 -3.91 5.74
N SER A 324 17.93 -3.97 4.41
CA SER A 324 17.65 -2.81 3.55
C SER A 324 16.15 -2.59 3.29
N GLY A 325 15.32 -3.62 3.44
CA GLY A 325 13.88 -3.59 3.16
C GLY A 325 13.53 -3.16 1.73
N TYR A 326 12.25 -2.94 1.49
CA TYR A 326 11.70 -2.50 0.20
C TYR A 326 11.32 -1.02 0.28
N LYS A 327 11.83 -0.20 -0.65
CA LYS A 327 11.56 1.24 -0.69
C LYS A 327 10.17 1.51 -1.25
N VAL A 328 9.49 2.49 -0.67
CA VAL A 328 8.18 2.95 -1.11
C VAL A 328 8.32 3.92 -2.27
N GLN A 329 7.52 3.72 -3.32
CA GLN A 329 7.43 4.59 -4.48
C GLN A 329 6.32 5.63 -4.31
N LYS A 330 5.13 5.17 -3.88
CA LYS A 330 3.92 5.99 -3.79
C LYS A 330 3.07 5.57 -2.59
N ILE A 331 2.36 6.55 -2.03
CA ILE A 331 1.36 6.36 -0.99
C ILE A 331 0.06 6.99 -1.50
N ILE A 332 -1.05 6.30 -1.33
CA ILE A 332 -2.37 6.75 -1.76
C ILE A 332 -3.34 6.47 -0.61
N SER A 333 -3.74 7.52 0.11
CA SER A 333 -4.81 7.42 1.11
C SER A 333 -6.18 7.48 0.44
N HIS A 334 -7.19 6.85 1.05
CA HIS A 334 -8.56 6.94 0.54
C HIS A 334 -9.03 8.41 0.55
N PRO A 335 -9.63 8.91 -0.54
CA PRO A 335 -9.97 10.33 -0.69
C PRO A 335 -10.96 10.84 0.35
N SER A 336 -11.84 9.96 0.83
CA SER A 336 -12.84 10.27 1.85
C SER A 336 -12.39 9.86 3.26
N TYR A 337 -11.10 9.65 3.48
CA TYR A 337 -10.58 9.41 4.83
C TYR A 337 -10.82 10.64 5.71
N ASP A 338 -11.38 10.42 6.89
CA ASP A 338 -11.61 11.44 7.91
C ASP A 338 -10.78 11.11 9.15
N SER A 339 -9.78 11.93 9.42
CA SER A 339 -8.86 11.74 10.55
C SER A 339 -9.53 11.83 11.91
N ASN A 340 -10.67 12.54 12.04
CA ASN A 340 -11.36 12.68 13.32
C ASN A 340 -12.20 11.44 13.66
N THR A 341 -12.91 10.91 12.67
CA THR A 341 -13.81 9.76 12.85
C THR A 341 -13.17 8.44 12.49
N LYS A 342 -12.01 8.45 11.85
CA LYS A 342 -11.34 7.31 11.21
C LYS A 342 -12.24 6.61 10.18
N ASN A 343 -13.21 7.32 9.60
CA ASN A 343 -14.01 6.77 8.52
C ASN A 343 -13.17 6.64 7.24
N ASN A 344 -13.36 5.56 6.49
CA ASN A 344 -12.56 5.22 5.29
C ASN A 344 -11.05 5.15 5.55
N ASP A 345 -10.63 4.55 6.66
CA ASP A 345 -9.24 4.48 7.11
C ASP A 345 -8.49 3.37 6.37
N VAL A 346 -8.24 3.58 5.09
CA VAL A 346 -7.47 2.68 4.23
C VAL A 346 -6.51 3.45 3.33
N ALA A 347 -5.33 2.92 3.12
CA ALA A 347 -4.33 3.44 2.20
C ALA A 347 -3.62 2.33 1.43
N LEU A 348 -3.07 2.69 0.28
CA LEU A 348 -2.23 1.85 -0.56
C LEU A 348 -0.80 2.36 -0.58
N ILE A 349 0.13 1.42 -0.51
CA ILE A 349 1.55 1.67 -0.66
C ILE A 349 2.04 0.93 -1.90
N LYS A 350 2.63 1.64 -2.87
CA LYS A 350 3.31 1.07 -4.02
C LYS A 350 4.80 1.01 -3.76
N LEU A 351 5.42 -0.14 -4.04
CA LEU A 351 6.86 -0.36 -3.88
C LEU A 351 7.63 0.06 -5.13
N GLN A 352 8.88 0.49 -4.95
CA GLN A 352 9.83 0.76 -6.05
C GLN A 352 10.31 -0.54 -6.71
N THR A 353 10.50 -1.58 -5.92
CA THR A 353 10.91 -2.91 -6.39
C THR A 353 9.89 -3.92 -5.90
N PRO A 354 9.32 -4.74 -6.79
CA PRO A 354 8.33 -5.75 -6.44
C PRO A 354 8.89 -6.79 -5.46
N PHE A 355 8.02 -7.34 -4.61
CA PHE A 355 8.32 -8.53 -3.82
C PHE A 355 8.57 -9.73 -4.75
N THR A 356 9.57 -10.54 -4.39
CA THR A 356 9.74 -11.88 -4.96
C THR A 356 9.01 -12.86 -4.04
N PHE A 357 7.92 -13.46 -4.52
CA PHE A 357 7.12 -14.40 -3.74
C PHE A 357 7.87 -15.70 -3.48
N ASN A 358 7.71 -16.20 -2.28
CA ASN A 358 8.28 -17.44 -1.77
C ASN A 358 7.43 -17.94 -0.59
N ASP A 359 7.88 -18.98 0.12
CA ASP A 359 7.13 -19.56 1.22
C ASP A 359 6.88 -18.62 2.40
N LYS A 360 7.60 -17.51 2.51
CA LYS A 360 7.49 -16.52 3.59
C LYS A 360 6.88 -15.20 3.15
N ILE A 361 6.76 -14.96 1.84
CA ILE A 361 6.24 -13.72 1.24
C ILE A 361 5.24 -14.13 0.16
N ARG A 362 3.94 -13.96 0.44
CA ARG A 362 2.81 -14.26 -0.46
C ARG A 362 1.69 -13.24 -0.25
N PRO A 363 0.85 -12.99 -1.24
CA PRO A 363 -0.28 -12.10 -1.08
C PRO A 363 -1.47 -12.77 -0.39
N VAL A 364 -2.23 -11.99 0.36
CA VAL A 364 -3.59 -12.35 0.78
C VAL A 364 -4.57 -11.95 -0.32
N CYS A 365 -5.71 -12.66 -0.45
CA CYS A 365 -6.74 -12.28 -1.41
C CYS A 365 -7.58 -11.12 -0.89
N LEU A 366 -7.85 -10.13 -1.74
CA LEU A 366 -8.88 -9.13 -1.49
C LEU A 366 -10.26 -9.77 -1.57
N PRO A 367 -11.23 -9.35 -0.73
CA PRO A 367 -12.59 -9.84 -0.83
C PRO A 367 -13.22 -9.40 -2.16
N ASN A 368 -13.81 -10.34 -2.89
CA ASN A 368 -14.54 -10.02 -4.11
C ASN A 368 -15.93 -9.45 -3.78
N PRO A 369 -16.50 -8.57 -4.63
CA PRO A 369 -17.91 -8.19 -4.55
C PRO A 369 -18.83 -9.41 -4.38
N GLY A 370 -19.88 -9.26 -3.57
CA GLY A 370 -20.79 -10.36 -3.22
C GLY A 370 -20.28 -11.31 -2.12
N MET A 371 -19.07 -11.11 -1.60
CA MET A 371 -18.63 -11.83 -0.42
C MET A 371 -19.16 -11.16 0.85
N MET A 372 -19.66 -11.99 1.76
CA MET A 372 -20.05 -11.57 3.10
C MET A 372 -19.27 -12.39 4.13
N PHE A 373 -18.86 -11.72 5.18
CA PHE A 373 -18.23 -12.33 6.34
C PHE A 373 -19.21 -12.27 7.51
N GLU A 374 -19.66 -13.45 7.93
CA GLU A 374 -20.75 -13.54 8.90
C GLU A 374 -20.30 -13.13 10.30
N PRO A 375 -21.19 -12.56 11.11
CA PRO A 375 -20.96 -12.42 12.54
C PRO A 375 -20.54 -13.74 13.18
N THR A 376 -19.68 -13.69 14.18
CA THR A 376 -19.05 -14.82 14.86
C THR A 376 -18.00 -15.58 14.03
N GLN A 377 -17.83 -15.28 12.74
CA GLN A 377 -16.77 -15.87 11.94
C GLN A 377 -15.40 -15.58 12.58
N SER A 378 -14.59 -16.62 12.73
CA SER A 378 -13.24 -16.50 13.27
C SER A 378 -12.33 -15.84 12.26
N CYS A 379 -11.70 -14.75 12.69
CA CYS A 379 -10.66 -14.05 11.98
C CYS A 379 -9.36 -14.11 12.76
N TRP A 380 -8.25 -13.82 12.08
CA TRP A 380 -6.93 -13.71 12.69
C TRP A 380 -6.40 -12.29 12.47
N ILE A 381 -5.83 -11.76 13.54
CA ILE A 381 -5.01 -10.55 13.50
C ILE A 381 -3.57 -10.96 13.74
N SER A 382 -2.64 -10.33 13.04
CA SER A 382 -1.20 -10.54 13.23
C SER A 382 -0.45 -9.23 13.20
N GLY A 383 0.59 -9.12 14.02
CA GLY A 383 1.39 -7.91 14.10
C GLY A 383 2.47 -7.96 15.19
N TRP A 384 3.22 -6.87 15.27
CA TRP A 384 4.27 -6.65 16.28
C TRP A 384 3.81 -5.66 17.35
N GLY A 385 2.52 -5.42 17.44
CA GLY A 385 1.95 -4.51 18.42
C GLY A 385 2.24 -4.91 19.86
N SER A 386 1.96 -3.99 20.76
CA SER A 386 2.10 -4.22 22.18
C SER A 386 1.15 -5.32 22.67
N THR A 387 1.61 -6.17 23.57
CA THR A 387 0.78 -7.20 24.19
C THR A 387 -0.08 -6.66 25.34
N HIS A 388 0.08 -5.40 25.70
CA HIS A 388 -0.72 -4.70 26.71
C HIS A 388 -0.70 -3.19 26.46
N GLU A 389 -1.74 -2.50 26.92
CA GLU A 389 -1.90 -1.06 26.74
C GLU A 389 -0.67 -0.28 27.27
N LYS A 390 -0.12 0.64 26.46
CA LYS A 390 1.10 1.41 26.74
C LYS A 390 2.37 0.55 26.94
N GLY A 391 2.34 -0.70 26.52
CA GLY A 391 3.51 -1.59 26.54
C GLY A 391 4.46 -1.32 25.38
N LYS A 392 5.62 -2.00 25.40
CA LYS A 392 6.53 -2.01 24.25
C LYS A 392 5.98 -2.93 23.15
N THR A 393 6.25 -2.59 21.89
CA THR A 393 5.98 -3.47 20.75
C THR A 393 6.76 -4.78 20.88
N SER A 394 6.21 -5.85 20.36
CA SER A 394 6.84 -7.17 20.38
C SER A 394 7.99 -7.25 19.38
N ASP A 395 9.12 -7.85 19.75
CA ASP A 395 10.17 -8.18 18.78
C ASP A 395 9.73 -9.27 17.80
N ILE A 396 8.87 -10.19 18.26
CA ILE A 396 8.43 -11.34 17.47
C ILE A 396 7.01 -11.09 16.97
N LEU A 397 6.75 -11.43 15.71
CA LEU A 397 5.40 -11.40 15.13
C LEU A 397 4.48 -12.30 15.95
N ASN A 398 3.36 -11.74 16.41
CA ASN A 398 2.30 -12.47 17.12
C ASN A 398 1.06 -12.59 16.24
N ALA A 399 0.22 -13.56 16.59
CA ALA A 399 -1.09 -13.68 15.99
C ALA A 399 -2.12 -14.19 17.01
N VAL A 400 -3.37 -13.72 16.85
CA VAL A 400 -4.48 -14.13 17.71
C VAL A 400 -5.77 -14.23 16.93
N MET A 401 -6.66 -15.12 17.35
CA MET A 401 -7.96 -15.32 16.76
C MET A 401 -9.00 -14.43 17.46
N VAL A 402 -9.82 -13.74 16.65
CA VAL A 402 -10.93 -12.90 17.11
C VAL A 402 -12.17 -13.14 16.26
N PRO A 403 -13.38 -13.17 16.83
CA PRO A 403 -14.63 -13.26 16.06
C PRO A 403 -15.06 -11.89 15.54
N ILE A 404 -15.72 -11.87 14.37
CA ILE A 404 -16.47 -10.71 13.90
C ILE A 404 -17.67 -10.47 14.83
N ILE A 405 -17.92 -9.21 15.15
CA ILE A 405 -19.03 -8.79 16.00
C ILE A 405 -20.13 -8.19 15.12
N GLU A 406 -21.39 -8.52 15.44
CA GLU A 406 -22.54 -7.96 14.75
C GLU A 406 -22.53 -6.41 14.81
N PRO A 407 -22.78 -5.71 13.68
CA PRO A 407 -22.74 -4.25 13.63
C PRO A 407 -23.65 -3.58 14.67
N TRP A 408 -24.84 -4.12 14.93
CA TRP A 408 -25.76 -3.57 15.91
C TRP A 408 -25.26 -3.70 17.36
N LYS A 409 -24.53 -4.79 17.68
CA LYS A 409 -23.88 -4.96 18.99
C LYS A 409 -22.74 -3.97 19.15
N CYS A 410 -21.90 -3.84 18.12
CA CYS A 410 -20.80 -2.91 18.14
C CYS A 410 -21.26 -1.46 18.22
N ASN A 411 -22.37 -1.10 17.55
CA ASN A 411 -22.99 0.22 17.60
C ASN A 411 -23.88 0.47 18.81
N SER A 412 -24.01 -0.50 19.72
CA SER A 412 -24.81 -0.31 20.94
C SER A 412 -24.22 0.81 21.81
N ARG A 413 -25.09 1.45 22.63
CA ARG A 413 -24.70 2.54 23.54
C ARG A 413 -23.61 2.16 24.55
N TYR A 414 -23.45 0.88 24.84
CA TYR A 414 -22.46 0.36 25.79
C TYR A 414 -21.10 0.10 25.15
N VAL A 415 -21.04 0.02 23.83
CA VAL A 415 -19.81 -0.25 23.04
C VAL A 415 -19.38 1.03 22.35
N TYR A 416 -19.81 1.29 21.12
CA TYR A 416 -19.36 2.46 20.36
C TYR A 416 -20.44 3.47 19.98
N ASN A 417 -21.66 3.30 20.50
CA ASN A 417 -22.74 4.30 20.43
C ASN A 417 -22.93 4.95 19.05
N ASN A 418 -23.18 4.14 18.03
CA ASN A 418 -23.39 4.56 16.62
C ASN A 418 -22.18 5.21 15.93
N MET A 419 -20.96 4.95 16.40
CA MET A 419 -19.74 5.45 15.75
C MET A 419 -19.27 4.57 14.59
N ILE A 420 -19.70 3.31 14.54
CA ILE A 420 -19.28 2.35 13.51
C ILE A 420 -20.09 2.59 12.24
N THR A 421 -19.37 2.92 11.17
CA THR A 421 -19.93 3.17 9.83
C THR A 421 -19.91 1.90 8.98
N PRO A 422 -20.55 1.87 7.78
CA PRO A 422 -20.42 0.76 6.85
C PRO A 422 -18.97 0.48 6.38
N ALA A 423 -18.10 1.50 6.43
CA ALA A 423 -16.68 1.38 6.10
C ALA A 423 -15.85 0.76 7.22
N MET A 424 -16.48 0.35 8.31
CA MET A 424 -15.83 -0.22 9.50
C MET A 424 -16.41 -1.60 9.83
N ILE A 425 -15.59 -2.47 10.38
CA ILE A 425 -15.97 -3.78 10.92
C ILE A 425 -15.38 -3.94 12.32
N CYS A 426 -16.17 -4.50 13.24
CA CYS A 426 -15.69 -4.82 14.57
C CYS A 426 -15.31 -6.28 14.69
N ALA A 427 -14.16 -6.57 15.29
CA ALA A 427 -13.78 -7.93 15.65
C ALA A 427 -13.09 -7.93 17.01
N GLY A 428 -13.33 -8.96 17.80
CA GLY A 428 -12.81 -9.07 19.17
C GLY A 428 -13.79 -9.73 20.13
N TYR A 429 -13.45 -9.68 21.40
CA TYR A 429 -14.28 -10.22 22.47
C TYR A 429 -14.82 -9.09 23.34
N LEU A 430 -16.14 -8.97 23.47
CA LEU A 430 -16.76 -7.94 24.33
C LEU A 430 -16.35 -8.06 25.83
N ARG A 431 -15.91 -9.23 26.26
CA ARG A 431 -15.31 -9.42 27.59
C ARG A 431 -13.91 -8.80 27.73
N GLY A 432 -13.32 -8.35 26.63
CA GLY A 432 -11.93 -7.88 26.56
C GLY A 432 -10.90 -9.03 26.66
N LYS A 433 -9.69 -8.70 27.07
CA LYS A 433 -8.51 -9.57 27.26
C LYS A 433 -7.74 -9.92 25.99
N ILE A 434 -8.33 -9.84 24.82
CA ILE A 434 -7.72 -10.21 23.51
C ILE A 434 -8.14 -9.18 22.48
N ASP A 435 -7.17 -8.52 21.86
CA ASP A 435 -7.40 -7.47 20.85
C ASP A 435 -6.09 -7.16 20.11
N SER A 436 -6.18 -6.35 19.04
CA SER A 436 -5.04 -5.62 18.48
C SER A 436 -4.63 -4.47 19.41
N CYS A 437 -3.39 -4.02 19.32
CA CYS A 437 -2.89 -2.94 20.15
C CYS A 437 -1.92 -2.03 19.36
N GLN A 438 -1.28 -1.07 20.05
CA GLN A 438 -0.33 -0.15 19.45
C GLN A 438 0.75 -0.89 18.67
N GLY A 439 0.97 -0.48 17.42
CA GLY A 439 1.91 -1.11 16.49
C GLY A 439 1.30 -2.20 15.60
N ASP A 440 0.01 -2.56 15.79
CA ASP A 440 -0.73 -3.43 14.88
C ASP A 440 -1.49 -2.64 13.80
N SER A 441 -1.58 -1.31 13.92
CA SER A 441 -2.24 -0.38 12.98
C SER A 441 -1.91 -0.70 11.52
N GLY A 442 -2.91 -0.73 10.64
CA GLY A 442 -2.76 -1.09 9.23
C GLY A 442 -2.49 -2.57 8.96
N GLY A 443 -2.25 -3.37 10.01
CA GLY A 443 -2.04 -4.81 9.91
C GLY A 443 -3.31 -5.58 9.55
N PRO A 444 -3.20 -6.86 9.12
CA PRO A 444 -4.30 -7.63 8.56
C PRO A 444 -5.27 -8.16 9.60
N LEU A 445 -6.58 -8.08 9.28
CA LEU A 445 -7.63 -8.94 9.80
C LEU A 445 -8.00 -9.92 8.69
N VAL A 446 -7.71 -11.22 8.87
CA VAL A 446 -7.89 -12.23 7.82
C VAL A 446 -8.74 -13.39 8.28
N THR A 447 -9.42 -14.03 7.33
CA THR A 447 -10.19 -15.28 7.58
C THR A 447 -9.96 -16.27 6.45
N GLU A 448 -10.08 -17.56 6.79
CA GLU A 448 -10.05 -18.63 5.78
C GLU A 448 -11.48 -19.02 5.37
N LYS A 449 -11.76 -18.99 4.07
CA LYS A 449 -13.01 -19.46 3.49
C LYS A 449 -12.70 -20.24 2.20
N ASN A 450 -13.17 -21.48 2.11
CA ASN A 450 -12.91 -22.41 0.99
C ASN A 450 -11.40 -22.63 0.75
N SER A 451 -10.62 -22.81 1.81
CA SER A 451 -9.16 -23.02 1.77
C SER A 451 -8.39 -21.85 1.15
N VAL A 452 -8.98 -20.65 1.10
CA VAL A 452 -8.37 -19.39 0.67
C VAL A 452 -8.45 -18.40 1.82
N TRP A 453 -7.33 -17.70 2.06
CA TRP A 453 -7.26 -16.61 3.02
C TRP A 453 -7.63 -15.28 2.41
N TRP A 454 -8.57 -14.59 3.05
CA TRP A 454 -9.14 -13.32 2.62
C TRP A 454 -8.82 -12.21 3.60
N LEU A 455 -8.46 -11.04 3.07
CA LEU A 455 -8.25 -9.82 3.86
C LEU A 455 -9.61 -9.19 4.14
N VAL A 456 -10.14 -9.41 5.34
CA VAL A 456 -11.44 -8.89 5.78
C VAL A 456 -11.36 -7.41 6.13
N GLY A 457 -10.25 -7.02 6.79
CA GLY A 457 -10.03 -5.65 7.24
C GLY A 457 -8.57 -5.34 7.46
N ASP A 458 -8.28 -4.07 7.66
CA ASP A 458 -7.02 -3.54 8.15
C ASP A 458 -7.22 -2.88 9.51
N THR A 459 -6.28 -3.04 10.43
CA THR A 459 -6.39 -2.53 11.81
C THR A 459 -6.45 -1.00 11.80
N SER A 460 -7.56 -0.43 12.26
CA SER A 460 -7.81 1.00 12.23
C SER A 460 -7.73 1.64 13.62
N TRP A 461 -8.68 1.41 14.50
CA TRP A 461 -8.71 2.05 15.81
C TRP A 461 -9.38 1.19 16.89
N GLY A 462 -9.23 1.62 18.14
CA GLY A 462 -9.91 1.05 19.29
C GLY A 462 -9.84 1.98 20.49
N SER A 463 -10.72 1.79 21.45
CA SER A 463 -10.71 2.55 22.71
C SER A 463 -9.88 1.83 23.78
N GLY A 464 -8.56 1.94 23.71
CA GLY A 464 -7.59 1.17 24.47
C GLY A 464 -7.39 -0.22 23.88
N CYS A 465 -6.60 -1.08 24.56
CA CYS A 465 -6.34 -2.45 24.10
C CYS A 465 -7.01 -3.46 25.01
N ALA A 466 -7.71 -4.43 24.44
CA ALA A 466 -8.32 -5.56 25.13
C ALA A 466 -9.27 -5.18 26.30
N LYS A 467 -9.88 -4.01 26.26
CA LYS A 467 -10.84 -3.53 27.26
C LYS A 467 -12.22 -4.15 27.05
N ALA A 468 -12.92 -4.43 28.15
CA ALA A 468 -14.31 -4.89 28.06
C ALA A 468 -15.20 -3.86 27.37
N ASN A 469 -16.07 -4.31 26.46
CA ASN A 469 -16.95 -3.50 25.62
C ASN A 469 -16.21 -2.50 24.71
N ARG A 470 -14.95 -2.77 24.37
CA ARG A 470 -14.14 -1.98 23.43
C ARG A 470 -13.37 -2.90 22.51
N PRO A 471 -14.05 -3.63 21.60
CA PRO A 471 -13.39 -4.48 20.62
C PRO A 471 -12.63 -3.64 19.60
N GLY A 472 -11.68 -4.25 18.90
CA GLY A 472 -10.97 -3.61 17.79
C GLY A 472 -11.90 -3.23 16.64
N VAL A 473 -11.59 -2.11 16.00
CA VAL A 473 -12.27 -1.62 14.80
C VAL A 473 -11.29 -1.64 13.63
N TYR A 474 -11.75 -2.16 12.52
CA TYR A 474 -10.97 -2.41 11.31
C TYR A 474 -11.64 -1.74 10.11
N GLY A 475 -10.87 -1.26 9.14
CA GLY A 475 -11.41 -0.85 7.86
C GLY A 475 -12.07 -2.04 7.16
N ASN A 476 -13.24 -1.87 6.59
CA ASN A 476 -14.02 -2.93 5.95
C ASN A 476 -13.58 -3.12 4.50
N LEU A 477 -12.68 -4.06 4.23
CA LEU A 477 -12.12 -4.26 2.88
C LEU A 477 -13.16 -4.65 1.83
N THR A 478 -14.31 -5.18 2.22
CA THR A 478 -15.39 -5.46 1.24
C THR A 478 -15.95 -4.19 0.59
N VAL A 479 -15.81 -3.04 1.26
CA VAL A 479 -16.23 -1.73 0.75
C VAL A 479 -15.16 -1.08 -0.10
N PHE A 480 -13.88 -1.37 0.16
CA PHE A 480 -12.75 -0.68 -0.46
C PHE A 480 -12.19 -1.39 -1.70
N THR A 481 -12.61 -2.61 -1.99
CA THR A 481 -12.01 -3.43 -3.06
C THR A 481 -12.07 -2.75 -4.42
N ASP A 482 -13.19 -2.13 -4.79
CA ASP A 482 -13.32 -1.44 -6.08
C ASP A 482 -12.38 -0.23 -6.17
N TRP A 483 -12.29 0.56 -5.11
CA TRP A 483 -11.32 1.67 -5.03
C TRP A 483 -9.87 1.18 -5.14
N ILE A 484 -9.52 0.06 -4.49
CA ILE A 484 -8.18 -0.53 -4.57
C ILE A 484 -7.85 -0.90 -6.02
N TYR A 485 -8.74 -1.58 -6.73
CA TYR A 485 -8.54 -1.94 -8.13
C TYR A 485 -8.41 -0.72 -9.04
N GLN A 486 -9.24 0.30 -8.85
CA GLN A 486 -9.15 1.57 -9.58
C GLN A 486 -7.77 2.23 -9.37
N GLN A 487 -7.28 2.27 -8.12
CA GLN A 487 -5.96 2.84 -7.84
C GLN A 487 -4.83 2.01 -8.45
N MET A 488 -4.93 0.69 -8.45
CA MET A 488 -3.96 -0.19 -9.11
C MET A 488 -3.94 0.03 -10.63
N GLN A 489 -5.10 0.25 -11.25
CA GLN A 489 -5.22 0.57 -12.68
C GLN A 489 -4.60 1.93 -13.02
N ALA A 490 -4.97 2.97 -12.27
CA ALA A 490 -4.52 4.34 -12.51
C ALA A 490 -3.02 4.55 -12.24
N ASN A 491 -2.37 3.65 -11.50
CA ASN A 491 -0.98 3.79 -11.05
C ASN A 491 -0.11 2.60 -11.47
N LYS A 492 -0.33 2.10 -12.70
CA LYS A 492 0.47 1.03 -13.31
C LYS A 492 1.93 1.39 -13.49
#